data_bc729ded5e9fe710cd08faad56348a47
#
_entry.id   bc729ded5e9fe710cd08faad56348a47
#
_cell.length_a   1.000
_cell.length_b   1.000
_cell.length_c   1.000
_cell.angle_alpha   90.00
_cell.angle_beta   90.00
_cell.angle_gamma   90.00
#
_symmetry.space_group_name_H-M   'P 1'
#
loop_
_entity.id
_entity.type
_entity.pdbx_description
1 polymer ?
#
loop_
_entity_poly.entity_id
_entity_poly.type
_entity_poly.pdbx_seq_one_letter_code
_entity_poly.pdbx_strand_id
1 'polypeptide(L)'
;KSRQSIKRYKTIFEWIKLMWPFDCGLDSVELRRVLVVYSAALAPIILSLYLIYKNKMEKWISLTLISTFLIAAFGWELWINYGVLNGQEVNLRRSEALSCAIPMNINWIVNSLGDTGIVWFGIILVGWIFRNSENFDKFYWSVFLVLFVWFMFQNILVEMVIYHHQVGGNTLLSWAPMMPFCSWFNPKLQVIGDRTVALQTQSAWIIGSFVFYYVSIYFHRTIKKKI
;
A
#
# COMPACT_ATOMS: atom_id res chain seq x y z
N LYS A 1 39.34 9.79 -19.36
CA LYS A 1 38.19 8.84 -19.28
C LYS A 1 37.10 9.27 -18.30
N SER A 2 37.39 10.09 -17.24
CA SER A 2 36.38 10.47 -16.21
C SER A 2 35.36 11.53 -16.68
N ARG A 3 35.74 12.48 -17.51
CA ARG A 3 34.83 13.55 -17.97
C ARG A 3 33.72 13.09 -18.94
N GLN A 4 33.96 12.05 -19.73
CA GLN A 4 32.95 11.51 -20.65
C GLN A 4 31.88 10.66 -19.92
N SER A 5 32.28 9.98 -18.85
CA SER A 5 31.29 9.21 -18.04
C SER A 5 30.33 10.14 -17.33
N ILE A 6 30.80 11.22 -16.72
CA ILE A 6 29.96 12.22 -16.01
C ILE A 6 28.96 12.90 -16.95
N LYS A 7 29.36 13.20 -18.20
CA LYS A 7 28.43 13.74 -19.20
C LYS A 7 27.35 12.75 -19.60
N ARG A 8 27.68 11.47 -19.70
CA ARG A 8 26.69 10.40 -20.03
C ARG A 8 25.65 10.21 -18.95
N TYR A 9 26.05 10.25 -17.68
CA TYR A 9 25.11 10.17 -16.56
C TYR A 9 24.20 11.40 -16.46
N LYS A 10 24.70 12.60 -16.71
CA LYS A 10 23.87 13.80 -16.76
C LYS A 10 22.81 13.71 -17.86
N THR A 11 23.15 13.22 -19.04
CA THR A 11 22.20 13.08 -20.17
C THR A 11 21.11 12.07 -19.90
N ILE A 12 21.43 10.91 -19.29
CA ILE A 12 20.42 9.91 -18.91
C ILE A 12 19.48 10.46 -17.84
N PHE A 13 19.98 11.17 -16.85
CA PHE A 13 19.18 11.76 -15.80
C PHE A 13 18.26 12.88 -16.29
N GLU A 14 18.69 13.66 -17.28
CA GLU A 14 17.87 14.66 -17.95
C GLU A 14 16.79 14.04 -18.84
N TRP A 15 17.08 12.93 -19.53
CA TRP A 15 16.09 12.19 -20.29
C TRP A 15 15.03 11.56 -19.40
N ILE A 16 15.40 11.02 -18.22
CA ILE A 16 14.46 10.49 -17.25
C ILE A 16 13.54 11.60 -16.73
N LYS A 17 14.04 12.82 -16.50
CA LYS A 17 13.23 13.97 -16.08
C LYS A 17 12.21 14.43 -17.12
N LEU A 18 12.42 14.13 -18.40
CA LEU A 18 11.53 14.48 -19.50
C LEU A 18 10.50 13.38 -19.80
N MET A 19 10.55 12.26 -19.07
CA MET A 19 9.60 11.17 -19.25
C MET A 19 8.55 11.19 -18.13
N TRP A 20 7.26 11.17 -18.52
CA TRP A 20 6.22 10.92 -17.52
C TRP A 20 6.53 9.64 -16.75
N PRO A 21 6.41 9.62 -15.41
CA PRO A 21 5.84 10.64 -14.53
C PRO A 21 6.83 11.67 -13.95
N PHE A 22 8.01 11.79 -14.46
CA PHE A 22 9.11 12.57 -13.86
C PHE A 22 9.24 14.01 -14.38
N ASP A 23 8.48 14.37 -15.41
CA ASP A 23 8.39 15.72 -15.98
C ASP A 23 7.38 16.65 -15.25
N CYS A 24 6.79 16.16 -14.17
CA CYS A 24 5.76 16.85 -13.40
C CYS A 24 6.28 17.91 -12.41
N GLY A 25 7.56 18.27 -12.48
CA GLY A 25 8.15 19.27 -11.58
C GLY A 25 8.29 18.80 -10.13
N LEU A 26 8.46 17.51 -9.91
CA LEU A 26 8.61 16.89 -8.59
C LEU A 26 9.86 17.39 -7.86
N ASP A 27 9.72 17.75 -6.60
CA ASP A 27 10.85 17.92 -5.71
C ASP A 27 11.49 16.58 -5.33
N SER A 28 12.60 16.61 -4.60
CA SER A 28 13.33 15.38 -4.22
C SER A 28 12.53 14.46 -3.29
N VAL A 29 11.63 15.03 -2.48
CA VAL A 29 10.77 14.29 -1.55
C VAL A 29 9.60 13.65 -2.31
N GLU A 30 8.97 14.38 -3.20
CA GLU A 30 7.90 13.91 -4.05
C GLU A 30 8.37 12.83 -5.03
N LEU A 31 9.55 13.03 -5.65
CA LEU A 31 10.16 12.03 -6.52
C LEU A 31 10.39 10.70 -5.79
N ARG A 32 10.93 10.77 -4.57
CA ARG A 32 11.12 9.56 -3.75
C ARG A 32 9.80 8.84 -3.48
N ARG A 33 8.72 9.57 -3.26
CA ARG A 33 7.38 8.98 -3.04
C ARG A 33 6.83 8.32 -4.27
N VAL A 34 6.92 8.99 -5.41
CA VAL A 34 6.53 8.42 -6.70
C VAL A 34 7.26 7.09 -6.92
N LEU A 35 8.57 7.06 -6.69
CA LEU A 35 9.37 5.85 -6.80
C LEU A 35 8.92 4.76 -5.83
N VAL A 36 8.65 5.10 -4.56
CA VAL A 36 8.19 4.13 -3.55
C VAL A 36 6.81 3.58 -3.92
N VAL A 37 5.87 4.43 -4.29
CA VAL A 37 4.50 4.02 -4.64
C VAL A 37 4.49 3.07 -5.84
N TYR A 38 5.17 3.43 -6.92
CA TYR A 38 5.26 2.54 -8.09
C TYR A 38 6.04 1.26 -7.80
N SER A 39 7.12 1.31 -7.03
CA SER A 39 7.88 0.12 -6.65
C SER A 39 7.06 -0.82 -5.78
N ALA A 40 6.32 -0.28 -4.81
CA ALA A 40 5.44 -1.06 -3.93
C ALA A 40 4.31 -1.74 -4.72
N ALA A 41 3.81 -1.11 -5.78
CA ALA A 41 2.80 -1.70 -6.65
C ALA A 41 3.36 -2.74 -7.64
N LEU A 42 4.52 -2.45 -8.25
CA LEU A 42 5.09 -3.29 -9.30
C LEU A 42 5.83 -4.51 -8.76
N ALA A 43 6.52 -4.40 -7.62
CA ALA A 43 7.29 -5.51 -7.07
C ALA A 43 6.45 -6.76 -6.79
N PRO A 44 5.25 -6.68 -6.16
CA PRO A 44 4.37 -7.82 -5.98
C PRO A 44 3.94 -8.46 -7.30
N ILE A 45 3.64 -7.65 -8.32
CA ILE A 45 3.23 -8.14 -9.64
C ILE A 45 4.37 -8.93 -10.28
N ILE A 46 5.57 -8.35 -10.35
CA ILE A 46 6.76 -8.97 -10.95
C ILE A 46 7.08 -10.29 -10.24
N LEU A 47 7.06 -10.29 -8.91
CA LEU A 47 7.32 -11.48 -8.13
C LEU A 47 6.22 -12.55 -8.31
N SER A 48 4.94 -12.14 -8.38
CA SER A 48 3.82 -13.05 -8.68
C SER A 48 3.99 -13.71 -10.04
N LEU A 49 4.27 -12.93 -11.07
CA LEU A 49 4.50 -13.45 -12.43
C LEU A 49 5.70 -14.42 -12.48
N TYR A 50 6.78 -14.08 -11.78
CA TYR A 50 7.94 -14.96 -11.65
C TYR A 50 7.59 -16.30 -10.97
N LEU A 51 6.84 -16.26 -9.86
CA LEU A 51 6.44 -17.48 -9.14
C LEU A 51 5.45 -18.33 -9.94
N ILE A 52 4.54 -17.69 -10.70
CA ILE A 52 3.63 -18.37 -11.63
C ILE A 52 4.44 -19.06 -12.73
N TYR A 53 5.38 -18.35 -13.36
CA TYR A 53 6.27 -18.91 -14.37
C TYR A 53 7.08 -20.10 -13.86
N LYS A 54 7.50 -20.06 -12.59
CA LYS A 54 8.23 -21.17 -11.94
C LYS A 54 7.32 -22.28 -11.39
N ASN A 55 6.01 -22.21 -11.58
CA ASN A 55 5.01 -23.10 -10.97
C ASN A 55 5.14 -23.22 -9.43
N LYS A 56 5.54 -22.12 -8.77
CA LYS A 56 5.71 -22.04 -7.31
C LYS A 56 4.60 -21.26 -6.61
N MET A 57 3.70 -20.64 -7.38
CA MET A 57 2.59 -19.88 -6.85
C MET A 57 1.40 -20.79 -6.57
N GLU A 58 1.05 -20.97 -5.32
CA GLU A 58 -0.12 -21.77 -4.95
C GLU A 58 -1.43 -21.05 -5.33
N LYS A 59 -2.41 -21.79 -5.82
CA LYS A 59 -3.70 -21.23 -6.32
C LYS A 59 -4.44 -20.43 -5.24
N TRP A 60 -4.42 -20.90 -3.99
CA TRP A 60 -5.10 -20.20 -2.90
C TRP A 60 -4.46 -18.84 -2.61
N ILE A 61 -3.13 -18.71 -2.73
CA ILE A 61 -2.44 -17.42 -2.60
C ILE A 61 -2.90 -16.48 -3.70
N SER A 62 -2.92 -16.92 -4.96
CA SER A 62 -3.39 -16.10 -6.09
C SER A 62 -4.81 -15.59 -5.86
N LEU A 63 -5.73 -16.45 -5.41
CA LEU A 63 -7.11 -16.04 -5.11
C LEU A 63 -7.20 -15.07 -3.92
N THR A 64 -6.38 -15.27 -2.89
CA THR A 64 -6.28 -14.34 -1.77
C THR A 64 -5.82 -12.97 -2.25
N LEU A 65 -4.78 -12.90 -3.09
CA LEU A 65 -4.26 -11.63 -3.60
C LEU A 65 -5.25 -10.90 -4.51
N ILE A 66 -5.94 -11.63 -5.40
CA ILE A 66 -7.01 -11.03 -6.23
C ILE A 66 -8.12 -10.47 -5.34
N SER A 67 -8.57 -11.24 -4.34
CA SER A 67 -9.61 -10.78 -3.42
C SER A 67 -9.13 -9.59 -2.58
N THR A 68 -7.88 -9.57 -2.15
CA THR A 68 -7.28 -8.42 -1.45
C THR A 68 -7.30 -7.18 -2.31
N PHE A 69 -6.88 -7.29 -3.58
CA PHE A 69 -6.94 -6.18 -4.51
C PHE A 69 -8.36 -5.62 -4.64
N LEU A 70 -9.36 -6.49 -4.83
CA LEU A 70 -10.76 -6.06 -4.97
C LEU A 70 -11.29 -5.42 -3.68
N ILE A 71 -10.97 -5.99 -2.52
CA ILE A 71 -11.39 -5.45 -1.22
C ILE A 71 -10.76 -4.07 -0.98
N ALA A 72 -9.48 -3.90 -1.26
CA ALA A 72 -8.81 -2.61 -1.14
C ALA A 72 -9.37 -1.59 -2.16
N ALA A 73 -9.45 -1.97 -3.43
CA ALA A 73 -9.86 -1.10 -4.53
C ALA A 73 -11.28 -0.57 -4.36
N PHE A 74 -12.23 -1.43 -4.00
CA PHE A 74 -13.64 -1.06 -3.82
C PHE A 74 -14.00 -0.72 -2.36
N GLY A 75 -13.10 -0.93 -1.43
CA GLY A 75 -13.22 -0.49 -0.05
C GLY A 75 -12.63 0.91 0.15
N TRP A 76 -11.54 0.99 0.92
CA TRP A 76 -10.98 2.28 1.35
C TRP A 76 -10.29 3.05 0.23
N GLU A 77 -9.66 2.39 -0.76
CA GLU A 77 -8.97 3.07 -1.86
C GLU A 77 -9.95 3.81 -2.77
N LEU A 78 -11.15 3.28 -2.97
CA LEU A 78 -12.20 3.99 -3.69
C LEU A 78 -12.51 5.33 -3.01
N TRP A 79 -12.69 5.31 -1.70
CA TRP A 79 -13.01 6.52 -0.95
C TRP A 79 -11.82 7.49 -0.87
N ILE A 80 -10.61 6.99 -0.65
CA ILE A 80 -9.38 7.81 -0.59
C ILE A 80 -9.14 8.56 -1.89
N ASN A 81 -9.50 7.97 -3.03
CA ASN A 81 -9.27 8.58 -4.33
C ASN A 81 -10.45 9.43 -4.82
N TYR A 82 -11.68 8.99 -4.57
CA TYR A 82 -12.89 9.61 -5.15
C TYR A 82 -13.85 10.18 -4.09
N GLY A 83 -13.50 10.04 -2.83
CA GLY A 83 -14.33 10.54 -1.73
C GLY A 83 -14.34 12.06 -1.63
N VAL A 84 -15.37 12.57 -0.97
CA VAL A 84 -15.55 13.97 -0.68
C VAL A 84 -15.61 14.16 0.84
N LEU A 85 -14.81 15.07 1.36
CA LEU A 85 -14.78 15.41 2.77
C LEU A 85 -14.96 16.93 2.95
N ASN A 86 -15.97 17.32 3.72
CA ASN A 86 -16.29 18.73 3.96
C ASN A 86 -16.45 19.53 2.64
N GLY A 87 -17.07 18.93 1.64
CA GLY A 87 -17.29 19.54 0.33
C GLY A 87 -16.06 19.60 -0.60
N GLN A 88 -14.93 19.01 -0.19
CA GLN A 88 -13.72 18.95 -1.01
C GLN A 88 -13.36 17.51 -1.35
N GLU A 89 -12.95 17.30 -2.58
CA GLU A 89 -12.42 15.99 -2.99
C GLU A 89 -11.17 15.65 -2.21
N VAL A 90 -11.10 14.41 -1.68
CA VAL A 90 -9.95 13.93 -0.89
C VAL A 90 -8.66 14.00 -1.69
N ASN A 91 -8.74 13.69 -2.97
CA ASN A 91 -7.59 13.73 -3.88
C ASN A 91 -6.97 15.12 -4.06
N LEU A 92 -7.74 16.22 -3.92
CA LEU A 92 -7.23 17.60 -4.01
C LEU A 92 -6.27 17.99 -2.87
N ARG A 93 -6.09 17.12 -1.90
CA ARG A 93 -5.10 17.30 -0.83
C ARG A 93 -3.66 16.96 -1.25
N ARG A 94 -3.50 16.44 -2.44
CA ARG A 94 -2.17 16.15 -3.02
C ARG A 94 -1.66 17.39 -3.74
N SER A 95 -0.33 17.54 -3.78
CA SER A 95 0.28 18.59 -4.59
C SER A 95 -0.03 18.38 -6.08
N GLU A 96 0.02 19.46 -6.88
CA GLU A 96 -0.17 19.38 -8.32
C GLU A 96 0.87 18.46 -8.96
N ALA A 97 2.13 18.53 -8.53
CA ALA A 97 3.21 17.68 -9.02
C ALA A 97 2.95 16.19 -8.75
N LEU A 98 2.50 15.83 -7.55
CA LEU A 98 2.12 14.45 -7.23
C LEU A 98 0.88 13.99 -8.01
N SER A 99 -0.09 14.87 -8.20
CA SER A 99 -1.31 14.57 -8.96
C SER A 99 -1.02 14.39 -10.46
N CYS A 100 -0.02 15.12 -10.99
CA CYS A 100 0.51 14.90 -12.32
C CYS A 100 1.25 13.57 -12.44
N ALA A 101 2.17 13.29 -11.51
CA ALA A 101 3.02 12.09 -11.56
C ALA A 101 2.25 10.80 -11.28
N ILE A 102 1.26 10.85 -10.42
CA ILE A 102 0.36 9.72 -10.08
C ILE A 102 -1.08 10.21 -10.20
N PRO A 103 -1.66 10.26 -11.41
CA PRO A 103 -3.05 10.65 -11.61
C PRO A 103 -4.01 9.82 -10.75
N MET A 104 -5.16 10.38 -10.41
CA MET A 104 -6.14 9.81 -9.48
C MET A 104 -6.47 8.33 -9.77
N ASN A 105 -6.77 8.01 -11.03
CA ASN A 105 -7.10 6.63 -11.42
C ASN A 105 -5.90 5.69 -11.29
N ILE A 106 -4.69 6.17 -11.57
CA ILE A 106 -3.46 5.40 -11.38
C ILE A 106 -3.19 5.23 -9.89
N ASN A 107 -3.36 6.29 -9.09
CA ASN A 107 -3.20 6.23 -7.65
C ASN A 107 -4.11 5.17 -7.00
N TRP A 108 -5.37 5.11 -7.42
CA TRP A 108 -6.30 4.08 -6.99
C TRP A 108 -5.79 2.66 -7.25
N ILE A 109 -5.30 2.41 -8.48
CA ILE A 109 -4.78 1.08 -8.86
C ILE A 109 -3.48 0.75 -8.12
N VAL A 110 -2.52 1.66 -8.10
CA VAL A 110 -1.19 1.38 -7.52
C VAL A 110 -1.24 1.24 -6.00
N ASN A 111 -2.10 1.98 -5.30
CA ASN A 111 -2.32 1.80 -3.87
C ASN A 111 -2.98 0.46 -3.59
N SER A 112 -4.02 0.08 -4.33
CA SER A 112 -4.67 -1.23 -4.19
C SER A 112 -3.71 -2.39 -4.45
N LEU A 113 -2.78 -2.23 -5.39
CA LEU A 113 -1.70 -3.19 -5.64
C LEU A 113 -0.66 -3.20 -4.50
N GLY A 114 -0.34 -2.03 -3.96
CA GLY A 114 0.53 -1.90 -2.78
C GLY A 114 -0.05 -2.66 -1.59
N ASP A 115 -1.34 -2.48 -1.30
CA ASP A 115 -2.06 -3.19 -0.23
C ASP A 115 -2.05 -4.71 -0.46
N THR A 116 -2.21 -5.12 -1.71
CA THR A 116 -2.10 -6.54 -2.09
C THR A 116 -0.70 -7.07 -1.79
N GLY A 117 0.33 -6.31 -2.08
CA GLY A 117 1.73 -6.62 -1.75
C GLY A 117 1.96 -6.74 -0.26
N ILE A 118 1.34 -5.88 0.55
CA ILE A 118 1.40 -5.92 2.01
C ILE A 118 0.82 -7.23 2.55
N VAL A 119 -0.36 -7.64 2.07
CA VAL A 119 -0.99 -8.91 2.48
C VAL A 119 -0.14 -10.09 2.05
N TRP A 120 0.39 -10.06 0.82
CA TRP A 120 1.25 -11.14 0.36
C TRP A 120 2.54 -11.27 1.17
N PHE A 121 3.20 -10.16 1.47
CA PHE A 121 4.37 -10.19 2.37
C PHE A 121 4.01 -10.75 3.75
N GLY A 122 2.83 -10.43 4.27
CA GLY A 122 2.30 -11.03 5.50
C GLY A 122 2.19 -12.55 5.42
N ILE A 123 1.68 -13.10 4.31
CA ILE A 123 1.61 -14.55 4.08
C ILE A 123 3.01 -15.17 4.07
N ILE A 124 3.96 -14.53 3.36
CA ILE A 124 5.36 -14.98 3.32
C ILE A 124 5.99 -14.96 4.72
N LEU A 125 5.77 -13.89 5.48
CA LEU A 125 6.29 -13.72 6.84
C LEU A 125 5.76 -14.83 7.76
N VAL A 126 4.47 -15.14 7.70
CA VAL A 126 3.86 -16.26 8.45
C VAL A 126 4.51 -17.58 8.07
N GLY A 127 4.68 -17.85 6.78
CA GLY A 127 5.36 -19.07 6.30
C GLY A 127 6.80 -19.18 6.78
N TRP A 128 7.51 -18.04 6.82
CA TRP A 128 8.90 -17.99 7.29
C TRP A 128 9.02 -18.22 8.81
N ILE A 129 8.13 -17.61 9.62
CA ILE A 129 8.18 -17.72 11.09
C ILE A 129 7.76 -19.10 11.55
N PHE A 130 6.64 -19.61 11.06
CA PHE A 130 6.06 -20.85 11.59
C PHE A 130 6.50 -22.10 10.84
N ARG A 131 7.02 -21.97 9.62
CA ARG A 131 7.50 -23.07 8.76
C ARG A 131 6.52 -24.23 8.62
N ASN A 132 5.23 -23.96 8.77
CA ASN A 132 4.15 -24.95 8.73
C ASN A 132 3.14 -24.56 7.65
N SER A 133 2.78 -25.51 6.79
CA SER A 133 1.78 -25.34 5.74
C SER A 133 0.34 -25.20 6.29
N GLU A 134 0.09 -25.59 7.54
CA GLU A 134 -1.23 -25.61 8.16
C GLU A 134 -1.65 -24.27 8.77
N ASN A 135 -0.81 -23.24 8.69
CA ASN A 135 -1.06 -21.93 9.28
C ASN A 135 -2.35 -21.25 8.79
N PHE A 136 -2.86 -21.68 7.65
CA PHE A 136 -4.10 -21.17 7.03
C PHE A 136 -5.21 -22.24 6.97
N ASP A 137 -5.08 -23.35 7.68
CA ASP A 137 -6.16 -24.37 7.75
C ASP A 137 -7.30 -23.93 8.66
N LYS A 138 -7.02 -23.18 9.71
CA LYS A 138 -7.99 -22.58 10.64
C LYS A 138 -7.43 -21.32 11.28
N PHE A 139 -8.23 -20.63 12.07
CA PHE A 139 -7.77 -19.46 12.81
C PHE A 139 -6.83 -19.86 13.96
N TYR A 140 -5.63 -19.28 13.94
CA TYR A 140 -4.63 -19.38 15.00
C TYR A 140 -4.27 -17.99 15.51
N TRP A 141 -4.40 -17.75 16.80
CA TRP A 141 -4.06 -16.45 17.40
C TRP A 141 -2.61 -16.04 17.17
N SER A 142 -1.66 -16.97 17.19
CA SER A 142 -0.25 -16.68 16.91
C SER A 142 -0.02 -16.17 15.50
N VAL A 143 -0.67 -16.76 14.51
CA VAL A 143 -0.61 -16.32 13.11
C VAL A 143 -1.29 -14.96 12.96
N PHE A 144 -2.47 -14.79 13.56
CA PHE A 144 -3.17 -13.52 13.55
C PHE A 144 -2.33 -12.38 14.14
N LEU A 145 -1.66 -12.61 15.27
CA LEU A 145 -0.80 -11.59 15.91
C LEU A 145 0.37 -11.21 15.01
N VAL A 146 0.99 -12.14 14.31
CA VAL A 146 2.06 -11.81 13.35
C VAL A 146 1.53 -10.94 12.22
N LEU A 147 0.38 -11.30 11.63
CA LEU A 147 -0.24 -10.51 10.57
C LEU A 147 -0.69 -9.14 11.07
N PHE A 148 -1.31 -9.08 12.25
CA PHE A 148 -1.76 -7.84 12.86
C PHE A 148 -0.59 -6.87 13.13
N VAL A 149 0.47 -7.36 13.75
CA VAL A 149 1.68 -6.54 14.02
C VAL A 149 2.31 -6.07 12.71
N TRP A 150 2.40 -6.93 11.70
CA TRP A 150 2.90 -6.55 10.39
C TRP A 150 2.04 -5.47 9.73
N PHE A 151 0.72 -5.65 9.70
CA PHE A 151 -0.19 -4.70 9.06
C PHE A 151 -0.21 -3.36 9.78
N MET A 152 -0.17 -3.35 11.11
CA MET A 152 -0.09 -2.12 11.88
C MET A 152 1.26 -1.43 11.71
N PHE A 153 2.37 -2.17 11.78
CA PHE A 153 3.70 -1.62 11.61
C PHE A 153 3.88 -0.93 10.26
N GLN A 154 3.54 -1.62 9.17
CA GLN A 154 3.67 -1.03 7.83
C GLN A 154 2.76 0.18 7.66
N ASN A 155 1.52 0.16 8.15
CA ASN A 155 0.60 1.28 8.03
C ASN A 155 1.10 2.52 8.78
N ILE A 156 1.58 2.36 10.01
CA ILE A 156 2.18 3.46 10.77
C ILE A 156 3.42 3.99 10.03
N LEU A 157 4.27 3.11 9.50
CA LEU A 157 5.46 3.52 8.74
C LEU A 157 5.07 4.31 7.48
N VAL A 158 4.09 3.82 6.72
CA VAL A 158 3.58 4.50 5.52
C VAL A 158 2.98 5.86 5.90
N GLU A 159 2.15 5.93 6.92
CA GLU A 159 1.55 7.17 7.40
C GLU A 159 2.62 8.20 7.82
N MET A 160 3.60 7.77 8.60
CA MET A 160 4.64 8.65 9.14
C MET A 160 5.70 9.07 8.12
N VAL A 161 5.98 8.25 7.11
CA VAL A 161 7.08 8.51 6.16
C VAL A 161 6.57 8.96 4.80
N ILE A 162 5.52 8.34 4.28
CA ILE A 162 5.06 8.58 2.91
C ILE A 162 3.96 9.63 2.88
N TYR A 163 2.88 9.39 3.60
CA TYR A 163 1.68 10.24 3.49
C TYR A 163 1.74 11.52 4.28
N HIS A 164 2.46 11.56 5.39
CA HIS A 164 2.61 12.76 6.19
C HIS A 164 3.04 13.99 5.38
N HIS A 165 3.82 13.78 4.37
CA HIS A 165 4.32 14.84 3.50
C HIS A 165 3.45 15.10 2.25
N GLN A 166 2.39 14.37 1.99
CA GLN A 166 1.56 14.59 0.80
C GLN A 166 0.66 15.82 0.92
N VAL A 167 0.36 16.23 2.14
CA VAL A 167 -0.48 17.40 2.41
C VAL A 167 0.42 18.56 2.76
N GLY A 168 0.60 19.48 1.84
CA GLY A 168 1.48 20.63 2.01
C GLY A 168 1.25 21.37 3.33
N GLY A 169 2.13 21.20 4.29
CA GLY A 169 2.23 21.92 5.55
C GLY A 169 1.05 21.81 6.52
N ASN A 170 -0.13 21.44 6.08
CA ASN A 170 -1.27 21.23 6.96
C ASN A 170 -1.46 19.75 7.23
N THR A 171 -0.77 19.28 8.22
CA THR A 171 -0.53 17.92 8.63
C THR A 171 -1.72 17.19 9.23
N LEU A 172 -2.89 17.79 9.25
CA LEU A 172 -4.11 17.11 9.65
C LEU A 172 -4.52 16.12 8.59
N LEU A 173 -3.81 15.01 8.59
CA LEU A 173 -4.18 13.78 7.91
C LEU A 173 -4.20 13.87 6.39
N SER A 174 -3.12 13.49 5.78
CA SER A 174 -3.10 13.12 4.37
C SER A 174 -4.23 12.15 4.00
N TRP A 175 -4.66 11.37 4.96
CA TRP A 175 -5.71 10.40 4.83
C TRP A 175 -6.98 10.91 5.43
N ALA A 176 -7.45 11.98 5.29
CA ALA A 176 -8.73 12.38 5.85
C ALA A 176 -9.51 11.23 6.46
N PRO A 177 -10.38 11.40 7.40
CA PRO A 177 -10.99 10.28 8.10
C PRO A 177 -11.40 9.21 7.09
N MET A 178 -10.86 8.02 7.22
CA MET A 178 -11.16 6.88 6.33
C MET A 178 -12.63 6.50 6.42
N MET A 179 -13.30 6.95 7.47
CA MET A 179 -14.74 6.78 7.65
C MET A 179 -15.44 8.12 7.49
N PRO A 180 -16.09 8.38 6.35
CA PRO A 180 -16.81 9.63 6.12
C PRO A 180 -17.93 9.89 7.14
N PHE A 181 -18.40 8.82 7.82
CA PHE A 181 -19.46 8.91 8.83
C PHE A 181 -18.97 9.39 10.21
N CYS A 182 -17.67 9.33 10.48
CA CYS A 182 -17.06 9.64 11.77
C CYS A 182 -15.98 10.70 11.68
N SER A 183 -16.17 11.71 10.85
CA SER A 183 -15.20 12.82 10.70
C SER A 183 -14.94 13.59 12.01
N TRP A 184 -15.89 13.56 12.92
CA TRP A 184 -15.84 14.15 14.26
C TRP A 184 -15.09 13.30 15.28
N PHE A 185 -14.84 12.03 15.02
CA PHE A 185 -14.17 11.11 15.92
C PHE A 185 -12.91 10.53 15.27
N ASN A 186 -11.79 11.18 15.48
CA ASN A 186 -10.49 10.69 15.01
C ASN A 186 -9.41 10.97 16.07
N PRO A 187 -9.41 10.23 17.19
CA PRO A 187 -8.44 10.44 18.25
C PRO A 187 -7.01 10.24 17.76
N LYS A 188 -6.14 11.13 18.20
CA LYS A 188 -4.71 11.03 17.98
C LYS A 188 -4.15 9.94 18.90
N LEU A 189 -3.55 8.90 18.32
CA LEU A 189 -2.94 7.81 19.08
C LEU A 189 -1.53 8.17 19.51
N GLN A 190 -0.76 8.83 18.64
CA GLN A 190 0.62 9.22 18.87
C GLN A 190 0.94 10.48 18.09
N VAL A 191 1.78 11.33 18.68
CA VAL A 191 2.35 12.51 18.01
C VAL A 191 3.86 12.43 18.14
N ILE A 192 4.58 12.50 17.03
CA ILE A 192 6.04 12.47 16.97
C ILE A 192 6.50 13.66 16.12
N GLY A 193 6.99 14.69 16.80
CA GLY A 193 7.31 15.97 16.16
C GLY A 193 6.04 16.61 15.59
N ASP A 194 6.02 16.89 14.31
CA ASP A 194 4.90 17.42 13.55
C ASP A 194 3.94 16.35 12.97
N ARG A 195 4.22 15.07 13.24
CA ARG A 195 3.52 13.92 12.67
C ARG A 195 2.53 13.32 13.65
N THR A 196 1.37 12.97 13.16
CA THR A 196 0.29 12.40 13.97
C THR A 196 -0.19 11.08 13.40
N VAL A 197 -0.19 10.05 14.24
CA VAL A 197 -0.85 8.77 13.97
C VAL A 197 -2.27 8.84 14.54
N ALA A 198 -3.28 8.67 13.71
CA ALA A 198 -4.67 8.77 14.10
C ALA A 198 -5.38 7.42 14.03
N LEU A 199 -6.41 7.23 14.88
CA LEU A 199 -7.14 5.97 14.97
C LEU A 199 -7.79 5.58 13.63
N GLN A 200 -8.40 6.52 12.93
CA GLN A 200 -9.13 6.20 11.71
C GLN A 200 -8.23 5.66 10.60
N THR A 201 -7.02 6.19 10.46
CA THR A 201 -6.05 5.67 9.49
C THR A 201 -5.62 4.24 9.82
N GLN A 202 -5.64 3.87 11.09
CA GLN A 202 -5.31 2.51 11.53
C GLN A 202 -6.49 1.55 11.38
N SER A 203 -7.73 2.04 11.38
CA SER A 203 -8.94 1.19 11.42
C SER A 203 -9.06 0.25 10.23
N ALA A 204 -8.64 0.66 9.03
CA ALA A 204 -8.66 -0.20 7.85
C ALA A 204 -7.80 -1.46 8.05
N TRP A 205 -6.60 -1.29 8.61
CA TRP A 205 -5.70 -2.41 8.82
C TRP A 205 -6.02 -3.21 10.09
N ILE A 206 -6.63 -2.59 11.10
CA ILE A 206 -7.21 -3.33 12.24
C ILE A 206 -8.29 -4.29 11.74
N ILE A 207 -9.24 -3.79 10.98
CA ILE A 207 -10.32 -4.60 10.39
C ILE A 207 -9.75 -5.53 9.32
N GLY A 208 -8.90 -5.01 8.45
CA GLY A 208 -8.23 -5.74 7.37
C GLY A 208 -7.45 -6.96 7.85
N SER A 209 -6.85 -6.91 9.04
CA SER A 209 -6.14 -8.05 9.63
C SER A 209 -7.03 -9.28 9.79
N PHE A 210 -8.24 -9.09 10.28
CA PHE A 210 -9.24 -10.18 10.37
C PHE A 210 -9.69 -10.60 8.97
N VAL A 211 -10.11 -9.64 8.15
CA VAL A 211 -10.66 -9.91 6.81
C VAL A 211 -9.67 -10.70 5.96
N PHE A 212 -8.44 -10.23 5.83
CA PHE A 212 -7.44 -10.89 4.97
C PHE A 212 -6.98 -12.24 5.52
N TYR A 213 -6.92 -12.40 6.83
CA TYR A 213 -6.62 -13.70 7.41
C TYR A 213 -7.77 -14.69 7.15
N TYR A 214 -9.02 -14.30 7.35
CA TYR A 214 -10.18 -15.18 7.04
C TYR A 214 -10.29 -15.48 5.55
N VAL A 215 -10.03 -14.52 4.66
CA VAL A 215 -9.98 -14.75 3.21
C VAL A 215 -8.91 -15.77 2.85
N SER A 216 -7.73 -15.67 3.45
CA SER A 216 -6.63 -16.62 3.26
C SER A 216 -7.02 -18.03 3.72
N ILE A 217 -7.61 -18.16 4.91
CA ILE A 217 -8.12 -19.44 5.43
C ILE A 217 -9.19 -20.03 4.50
N TYR A 218 -10.12 -19.20 4.05
CA TYR A 218 -11.21 -19.65 3.18
C TYR A 218 -10.69 -20.26 1.88
N PHE A 219 -9.79 -19.57 1.18
CA PHE A 219 -9.25 -20.08 -0.08
C PHE A 219 -8.32 -21.26 0.14
N HIS A 220 -7.47 -21.24 1.17
CA HIS A 220 -6.60 -22.37 1.49
C HIS A 220 -7.41 -23.65 1.71
N ARG A 221 -8.46 -23.61 2.54
CA ARG A 221 -9.34 -24.74 2.80
C ARG A 221 -10.12 -25.19 1.58
N THR A 222 -10.62 -24.26 0.77
CA THR A 222 -11.42 -24.55 -0.41
C THR A 222 -10.58 -25.27 -1.48
N ILE A 223 -9.34 -24.85 -1.68
CA ILE A 223 -8.44 -25.49 -2.65
C ILE A 223 -7.95 -26.83 -2.13
N LYS A 224 -7.54 -26.92 -0.85
CA LYS A 224 -7.04 -28.19 -0.27
C LYS A 224 -8.09 -29.31 -0.29
N LYS A 225 -9.38 -28.97 -0.15
CA LYS A 225 -10.47 -29.96 -0.22
C LYS A 225 -10.73 -30.53 -1.62
N LYS A 226 -10.21 -29.88 -2.67
CA LYS A 226 -10.44 -30.31 -4.06
C LYS A 226 -9.29 -31.16 -4.63
N ILE A 227 -8.23 -31.34 -3.86
CA ILE A 227 -7.08 -32.21 -4.16
C ILE A 227 -7.21 -33.50 -3.35
#